data_64afbbf21179cb500729a2ef23c75ddb
#
_entry.id   64afbbf21179cb500729a2ef23c75ddb
#
_cell.length_a   1.000
_cell.length_b   1.000
_cell.length_c   1.000
_cell.angle_alpha   90.00
_cell.angle_beta   90.00
_cell.angle_gamma   90.00
#
_symmetry.space_group_name_H-M   'P 1'
#
loop_
_entity.id
_entity.type
_entity.pdbx_description
1 polymer ?
#
loop_
_entity_poly.entity_id
_entity_poly.type
_entity_poly.pdbx_seq_one_letter_code
_entity_poly.pdbx_strand_id
1 'polypeptide(L)'
;MAINKSSLQSRINNLSKKTGVHQNILLRSFFFDAFLKRLSISKYASNFVFKGGFLLSTILGINFRATNDIDFLLKNTALEEENIISIMKEIASLNVGDNVDLSYKDFQEIREEDEYGGYKIIFEGRLENIKETISIDIATGDPITPSDVDYKYKCLLENQILDFKAYNFETIIAEKLQTILARGILNSRLKDYYDLYIIHKLRWNEINSEILKRAFINTCEYRNTIYNKEEAFQILESVMTDNKMNSFWTNYKNKNKFVGDVKFKETTDVIKLVLDIIFKN
;
A
#
# COMPACT_ATOMS: atom_id res chain seq x y z
N MET A 1 -7.43 -1.02 -28.12
CA MET A 1 -6.15 -1.10 -28.86
C MET A 1 -5.02 -1.08 -27.84
N ALA A 2 -4.02 -1.96 -27.99
CA ALA A 2 -2.84 -1.95 -27.12
C ALA A 2 -2.12 -0.60 -27.21
N ILE A 3 -1.60 -0.13 -26.08
CA ILE A 3 -0.83 1.10 -25.99
C ILE A 3 0.54 0.88 -26.65
N ASN A 4 0.98 1.80 -27.52
CA ASN A 4 2.34 1.87 -28.04
C ASN A 4 3.15 2.93 -27.28
N LYS A 5 4.45 2.97 -27.49
CA LYS A 5 5.38 3.91 -26.83
C LYS A 5 4.93 5.36 -26.93
N SER A 6 4.61 5.85 -28.12
CA SER A 6 4.24 7.26 -28.35
C SER A 6 2.96 7.62 -27.60
N SER A 7 1.94 6.74 -27.65
CA SER A 7 0.70 6.90 -26.90
C SER A 7 0.92 6.90 -25.40
N LEU A 8 1.77 5.98 -24.89
CA LEU A 8 2.13 5.91 -23.46
C LEU A 8 2.78 7.21 -22.99
N GLN A 9 3.80 7.68 -23.70
CA GLN A 9 4.50 8.92 -23.36
C GLN A 9 3.57 10.13 -23.33
N SER A 10 2.69 10.24 -24.33
CA SER A 10 1.69 11.33 -24.41
C SER A 10 0.72 11.28 -23.21
N ARG A 11 0.19 10.10 -22.86
CA ARG A 11 -0.73 9.92 -21.73
C ARG A 11 -0.05 10.23 -20.39
N ILE A 12 1.18 9.76 -20.18
CA ILE A 12 1.97 10.06 -18.99
C ILE A 12 2.22 11.57 -18.86
N ASN A 13 2.66 12.23 -19.94
CA ASN A 13 2.89 13.67 -19.92
C ASN A 13 1.62 14.47 -19.56
N ASN A 14 0.48 14.11 -20.15
CA ASN A 14 -0.79 14.77 -19.89
C ASN A 14 -1.24 14.55 -18.44
N LEU A 15 -1.14 13.32 -17.94
CA LEU A 15 -1.51 12.98 -16.56
C LEU A 15 -0.58 13.66 -15.55
N SER A 16 0.73 13.67 -15.80
CA SER A 16 1.72 14.35 -14.96
C SER A 16 1.43 15.85 -14.84
N LYS A 17 1.13 16.53 -15.96
CA LYS A 17 0.74 17.94 -15.95
C LYS A 17 -0.56 18.19 -15.16
N LYS A 18 -1.53 17.28 -15.28
CA LYS A 18 -2.83 17.40 -14.61
C LYS A 18 -2.75 17.16 -13.10
N THR A 19 -1.94 16.19 -12.68
CA THR A 19 -1.91 15.71 -11.28
C THR A 19 -0.72 16.21 -10.47
N GLY A 20 0.33 16.73 -11.13
CA GLY A 20 1.62 17.06 -10.51
C GLY A 20 2.47 15.84 -10.15
N VAL A 21 2.00 14.63 -10.43
CA VAL A 21 2.74 13.38 -10.13
C VAL A 21 3.88 13.20 -11.12
N HIS A 22 5.04 12.79 -10.60
CA HIS A 22 6.23 12.59 -11.42
C HIS A 22 6.05 11.48 -12.46
N GLN A 23 6.55 11.69 -13.67
CA GLN A 23 6.36 10.77 -14.81
C GLN A 23 6.86 9.34 -14.53
N ASN A 24 7.95 9.18 -13.77
CA ASN A 24 8.47 7.85 -13.41
C ASN A 24 7.47 7.05 -12.55
N ILE A 25 6.74 7.71 -11.65
CA ILE A 25 5.70 7.07 -10.84
C ILE A 25 4.55 6.61 -11.75
N LEU A 26 4.13 7.45 -12.70
CA LEU A 26 3.08 7.12 -13.66
C LEU A 26 3.51 6.01 -14.61
N LEU A 27 4.77 6.00 -15.04
CA LEU A 27 5.34 4.92 -15.86
C LEU A 27 5.33 3.59 -15.09
N ARG A 28 5.75 3.62 -13.83
CA ARG A 28 5.73 2.43 -12.96
C ARG A 28 4.31 1.92 -12.76
N SER A 29 3.35 2.82 -12.52
CA SER A 29 1.94 2.47 -12.39
C SER A 29 1.37 1.81 -13.66
N PHE A 30 1.83 2.20 -14.86
CA PHE A 30 1.47 1.52 -16.10
C PHE A 30 1.93 0.05 -16.11
N PHE A 31 3.16 -0.22 -15.66
CA PHE A 31 3.63 -1.60 -15.57
C PHE A 31 2.97 -2.39 -14.42
N PHE A 32 2.54 -1.70 -13.38
CA PHE A 32 1.65 -2.31 -12.37
C PHE A 32 0.30 -2.71 -13.00
N ASP A 33 -0.32 -1.83 -13.80
CA ASP A 33 -1.53 -2.19 -14.55
C ASP A 33 -1.32 -3.43 -15.42
N ALA A 34 -0.17 -3.54 -16.09
CA ALA A 34 0.14 -4.70 -16.94
C ALA A 34 0.25 -6.01 -16.13
N PHE A 35 0.84 -5.97 -14.93
CA PHE A 35 0.85 -7.11 -14.02
C PHE A 35 -0.56 -7.45 -13.51
N LEU A 36 -1.32 -6.43 -13.09
CA LEU A 36 -2.66 -6.60 -12.54
C LEU A 36 -3.66 -7.18 -13.55
N LYS A 37 -3.55 -6.82 -14.83
CA LYS A 37 -4.34 -7.43 -15.90
C LYS A 37 -4.09 -8.94 -15.98
N ARG A 38 -2.84 -9.35 -15.88
CA ARG A 38 -2.45 -10.77 -15.89
C ARG A 38 -2.94 -11.49 -14.65
N LEU A 39 -2.76 -10.88 -13.48
CA LEU A 39 -3.25 -11.42 -12.22
C LEU A 39 -4.76 -11.63 -12.27
N SER A 40 -5.53 -10.66 -12.78
CA SER A 40 -7.00 -10.70 -12.80
C SER A 40 -7.59 -11.85 -13.62
N ILE A 41 -6.86 -12.37 -14.62
CA ILE A 41 -7.30 -13.51 -15.44
C ILE A 41 -6.63 -14.82 -15.03
N SER A 42 -5.71 -14.78 -14.06
CA SER A 42 -5.01 -15.97 -13.59
C SER A 42 -5.90 -16.80 -12.67
N LYS A 43 -5.61 -18.09 -12.56
CA LYS A 43 -6.24 -18.99 -11.57
C LYS A 43 -5.96 -18.58 -10.12
N TYR A 44 -5.01 -17.66 -9.90
CA TYR A 44 -4.59 -17.18 -8.58
C TYR A 44 -5.27 -15.87 -8.15
N ALA A 45 -6.09 -15.26 -8.99
CA ALA A 45 -6.69 -13.94 -8.71
C ALA A 45 -7.35 -13.83 -7.33
N SER A 46 -8.06 -14.90 -6.90
CA SER A 46 -8.75 -14.93 -5.60
C SER A 46 -7.83 -15.13 -4.40
N ASN A 47 -6.57 -15.50 -4.61
CA ASN A 47 -5.60 -15.68 -3.54
C ASN A 47 -4.90 -14.37 -3.16
N PHE A 48 -4.87 -13.39 -4.05
CA PHE A 48 -4.20 -12.11 -3.83
C PHE A 48 -5.18 -11.05 -3.36
N VAL A 49 -4.92 -10.51 -2.17
CA VAL A 49 -5.73 -9.44 -1.58
C VAL A 49 -4.89 -8.16 -1.57
N PHE A 50 -5.37 -7.11 -2.20
CA PHE A 50 -4.69 -5.81 -2.22
C PHE A 50 -4.57 -5.24 -0.82
N LYS A 51 -3.38 -4.70 -0.49
CA LYS A 51 -3.12 -3.98 0.76
C LYS A 51 -2.21 -2.77 0.52
N GLY A 52 -1.79 -2.15 1.59
CA GLY A 52 -0.68 -1.19 1.61
C GLY A 52 -0.89 0.12 0.85
N GLY A 53 0.24 0.69 0.46
CA GLY A 53 0.30 2.04 -0.12
C GLY A 53 -0.31 2.13 -1.51
N PHE A 54 -0.22 1.07 -2.33
CA PHE A 54 -0.78 1.08 -3.67
C PHE A 54 -2.31 1.08 -3.64
N LEU A 55 -2.91 0.24 -2.78
CA LEU A 55 -4.36 0.26 -2.58
C LEU A 55 -4.85 1.66 -2.19
N LEU A 56 -4.19 2.30 -1.22
CA LEU A 56 -4.53 3.67 -0.81
C LEU A 56 -4.38 4.67 -1.96
N SER A 57 -3.33 4.55 -2.78
CA SER A 57 -3.12 5.38 -3.96
C SER A 57 -4.28 5.28 -4.96
N THR A 58 -4.83 4.09 -5.13
CA THR A 58 -5.93 3.85 -6.08
C THR A 58 -7.30 4.28 -5.54
N ILE A 59 -7.53 4.17 -4.23
CA ILE A 59 -8.78 4.58 -3.58
C ILE A 59 -8.85 6.10 -3.40
N LEU A 60 -7.75 6.71 -2.94
CA LEU A 60 -7.70 8.14 -2.60
C LEU A 60 -7.34 9.01 -3.79
N GLY A 61 -6.69 8.44 -4.79
CA GLY A 61 -6.14 9.11 -5.96
C GLY A 61 -4.63 9.32 -5.87
N ILE A 62 -3.95 9.12 -7.00
CA ILE A 62 -2.47 9.16 -7.08
C ILE A 62 -1.87 10.53 -6.73
N ASN A 63 -2.64 11.60 -6.85
CA ASN A 63 -2.26 12.95 -6.44
C ASN A 63 -2.29 13.16 -4.91
N PHE A 64 -2.99 12.32 -4.17
CA PHE A 64 -3.02 12.34 -2.70
C PHE A 64 -2.04 11.34 -2.09
N ARG A 65 -1.75 10.26 -2.79
CA ARG A 65 -0.85 9.21 -2.32
C ARG A 65 -0.20 8.52 -3.50
N ALA A 66 1.12 8.57 -3.59
CA ALA A 66 1.90 7.84 -4.59
C ALA A 66 2.78 6.78 -3.91
N THR A 67 3.03 5.68 -4.59
CA THR A 67 3.89 4.59 -4.11
C THR A 67 4.73 4.01 -5.24
N ASN A 68 5.76 3.25 -4.89
CA ASN A 68 6.71 2.64 -5.82
C ASN A 68 6.59 1.10 -5.89
N ASP A 69 5.71 0.51 -5.12
CA ASP A 69 5.52 -0.92 -4.89
C ASP A 69 4.04 -1.26 -4.82
N ILE A 70 3.69 -2.49 -5.16
CA ILE A 70 2.37 -3.07 -4.89
C ILE A 70 2.53 -4.04 -3.74
N ASP A 71 1.60 -3.98 -2.79
CA ASP A 71 1.55 -4.88 -1.64
C ASP A 71 0.34 -5.81 -1.75
N PHE A 72 0.56 -7.12 -1.54
CA PHE A 72 -0.50 -8.12 -1.44
C PHE A 72 -0.40 -8.94 -0.16
N LEU A 73 -1.56 -9.30 0.37
CA LEU A 73 -1.69 -10.46 1.24
C LEU A 73 -2.02 -11.68 0.38
N LEU A 74 -1.26 -12.77 0.53
CA LEU A 74 -1.53 -14.05 -0.12
C LEU A 74 -2.32 -14.95 0.83
N LYS A 75 -3.48 -15.42 0.38
CA LYS A 75 -4.37 -16.31 1.13
C LYS A 75 -4.36 -17.72 0.56
N ASN A 76 -4.56 -18.72 1.42
CA ASN A 76 -4.77 -20.11 1.02
C ASN A 76 -3.63 -20.71 0.16
N THR A 77 -2.42 -20.20 0.32
CA THR A 77 -1.24 -20.66 -0.43
C THR A 77 -0.05 -20.65 0.52
N ALA A 78 0.74 -21.72 0.49
CA ALA A 78 1.97 -21.78 1.29
C ALA A 78 2.98 -20.74 0.79
N LEU A 79 3.56 -19.99 1.74
CA LEU A 79 4.59 -18.99 1.49
C LEU A 79 5.96 -19.68 1.40
N GLU A 80 6.12 -20.56 0.42
CA GLU A 80 7.40 -21.19 0.10
C GLU A 80 8.01 -20.49 -1.11
N GLU A 81 9.30 -20.17 -1.04
CA GLU A 81 10.01 -19.38 -2.05
C GLU A 81 9.79 -19.90 -3.48
N GLU A 82 10.07 -21.18 -3.70
CA GLU A 82 9.96 -21.79 -5.03
C GLU A 82 8.53 -21.74 -5.58
N ASN A 83 7.54 -21.96 -4.71
CA ASN A 83 6.13 -21.89 -5.05
C ASN A 83 5.72 -20.47 -5.46
N ILE A 84 6.10 -19.46 -4.67
CA ILE A 84 5.79 -18.06 -4.97
C ILE A 84 6.45 -17.61 -6.27
N ILE A 85 7.72 -17.92 -6.47
CA ILE A 85 8.42 -17.60 -7.72
C ILE A 85 7.72 -18.23 -8.92
N SER A 86 7.30 -19.50 -8.80
CA SER A 86 6.59 -20.23 -9.86
C SER A 86 5.26 -19.55 -10.19
N ILE A 87 4.43 -19.23 -9.17
CA ILE A 87 3.15 -18.54 -9.33
C ILE A 87 3.35 -17.18 -10.01
N MET A 88 4.31 -16.39 -9.56
CA MET A 88 4.54 -15.05 -10.07
C MET A 88 5.06 -15.07 -11.52
N LYS A 89 5.90 -16.04 -11.88
CA LYS A 89 6.34 -16.25 -13.27
C LYS A 89 5.17 -16.70 -14.15
N GLU A 90 4.32 -17.60 -13.67
CA GLU A 90 3.12 -18.05 -14.41
C GLU A 90 2.19 -16.84 -14.67
N ILE A 91 1.89 -16.04 -13.66
CA ILE A 91 1.08 -14.82 -13.83
C ILE A 91 1.71 -13.88 -14.86
N ALA A 92 3.00 -13.58 -14.74
CA ALA A 92 3.70 -12.65 -15.62
C ALA A 92 3.72 -13.13 -17.09
N SER A 93 3.68 -14.44 -17.32
CA SER A 93 3.70 -15.04 -18.68
C SER A 93 2.36 -15.00 -19.40
N LEU A 94 1.25 -14.68 -18.72
CA LEU A 94 -0.08 -14.65 -19.33
C LEU A 94 -0.18 -13.56 -20.39
N ASN A 95 -0.73 -13.91 -21.54
CA ASN A 95 -0.94 -12.95 -22.63
C ASN A 95 -2.28 -12.24 -22.47
N VAL A 96 -2.25 -10.94 -22.31
CA VAL A 96 -3.44 -10.05 -22.21
C VAL A 96 -3.56 -9.09 -23.40
N GLY A 97 -2.72 -9.25 -24.43
CA GLY A 97 -2.76 -8.45 -25.66
C GLY A 97 -2.34 -6.98 -25.49
N ASP A 98 -1.56 -6.66 -24.46
CA ASP A 98 -1.13 -5.29 -24.14
C ASP A 98 0.25 -4.90 -24.68
N ASN A 99 0.94 -5.84 -25.37
CA ASN A 99 2.31 -5.68 -25.88
C ASN A 99 3.38 -5.42 -24.81
N VAL A 100 3.04 -5.66 -23.54
CA VAL A 100 3.99 -5.54 -22.44
C VAL A 100 4.61 -6.90 -22.14
N ASP A 101 5.92 -6.93 -22.04
CA ASP A 101 6.67 -8.06 -21.52
C ASP A 101 7.03 -7.83 -20.05
N LEU A 102 6.81 -8.84 -19.20
CA LEU A 102 7.17 -8.85 -17.78
C LEU A 102 8.17 -9.97 -17.52
N SER A 103 9.43 -9.61 -17.35
CA SER A 103 10.51 -10.57 -17.10
C SER A 103 10.89 -10.60 -15.63
N TYR A 104 10.82 -11.77 -15.00
CA TYR A 104 11.32 -11.99 -13.64
C TYR A 104 12.81 -11.63 -13.54
N LYS A 105 13.21 -10.92 -12.51
CA LYS A 105 14.59 -10.50 -12.28
C LYS A 105 15.16 -11.03 -10.97
N ASP A 106 14.45 -10.87 -9.88
CA ASP A 106 15.01 -11.14 -8.56
C ASP A 106 13.92 -11.46 -7.56
N PHE A 107 14.33 -12.06 -6.46
CA PHE A 107 13.51 -12.41 -5.33
C PHE A 107 14.28 -12.05 -4.05
N GLN A 108 13.63 -11.39 -3.12
CA GLN A 108 14.22 -10.96 -1.87
C GLN A 108 13.29 -11.30 -0.72
N GLU A 109 13.84 -11.86 0.33
CA GLU A 109 13.10 -12.03 1.57
C GLU A 109 12.98 -10.69 2.28
N ILE A 110 11.76 -10.32 2.64
CA ILE A 110 11.51 -9.16 3.50
C ILE A 110 11.70 -9.64 4.94
N ARG A 111 12.71 -9.10 5.62
CA ARG A 111 13.01 -9.50 7.01
C ARG A 111 11.88 -9.07 7.93
N GLU A 112 11.62 -9.84 8.98
CA GLU A 112 10.63 -9.53 10.01
C GLU A 112 10.83 -8.14 10.64
N GLU A 113 12.09 -7.69 10.75
CA GLU A 113 12.45 -6.35 11.22
C GLU A 113 11.87 -5.22 10.33
N ASP A 114 11.60 -5.53 9.06
CA ASP A 114 11.09 -4.56 8.10
C ASP A 114 9.56 -4.50 8.03
N GLU A 115 8.81 -5.60 8.20
CA GLU A 115 7.33 -5.64 8.21
C GLU A 115 6.70 -7.06 8.27
N TYR A 116 7.06 -7.92 9.18
CA TYR A 116 6.39 -9.24 9.28
C TYR A 116 6.57 -10.13 8.04
N GLY A 117 7.67 -10.76 7.92
CA GLY A 117 7.99 -11.83 6.98
C GLY A 117 7.24 -11.81 5.63
N GLY A 118 7.93 -11.88 4.56
CA GLY A 118 7.29 -11.86 3.25
C GLY A 118 8.34 -11.89 2.15
N TYR A 119 7.88 -11.69 0.94
CA TYR A 119 8.76 -11.75 -0.22
C TYR A 119 8.54 -10.54 -1.12
N LYS A 120 9.63 -10.00 -1.60
CA LYS A 120 9.66 -8.97 -2.63
C LYS A 120 10.08 -9.61 -3.95
N ILE A 121 9.20 -9.56 -4.93
CA ILE A 121 9.46 -10.08 -6.27
C ILE A 121 9.68 -8.90 -7.21
N ILE A 122 10.78 -8.97 -7.96
CA ILE A 122 11.20 -7.91 -8.87
C ILE A 122 11.03 -8.36 -10.32
N PHE A 123 10.32 -7.56 -11.11
CA PHE A 123 10.17 -7.72 -12.55
C PHE A 123 10.74 -6.54 -13.31
N GLU A 124 11.26 -6.79 -14.51
CA GLU A 124 11.47 -5.76 -15.52
C GLU A 124 10.26 -5.76 -16.46
N GLY A 125 9.52 -4.68 -16.48
CA GLY A 125 8.50 -4.43 -17.48
C GLY A 125 9.10 -3.77 -18.72
N ARG A 126 8.70 -4.24 -19.92
CA ARG A 126 9.14 -3.70 -21.19
C ARG A 126 7.96 -3.42 -22.10
N LEU A 127 7.96 -2.23 -22.72
CA LEU A 127 7.11 -1.88 -23.85
C LEU A 127 8.01 -1.27 -24.94
N GLU A 128 8.23 -1.98 -26.03
CA GLU A 128 9.22 -1.60 -27.06
C GLU A 128 10.61 -1.39 -26.42
N ASN A 129 11.16 -0.16 -26.47
CA ASN A 129 12.45 0.19 -25.83
C ASN A 129 12.30 0.90 -24.49
N ILE A 130 11.07 1.06 -23.98
CA ILE A 130 10.83 1.57 -22.61
C ILE A 130 10.96 0.39 -21.65
N LYS A 131 11.70 0.61 -20.56
CA LYS A 131 11.89 -0.35 -19.48
C LYS A 131 11.66 0.31 -18.15
N GLU A 132 11.07 -0.43 -17.21
CA GLU A 132 10.90 -0.02 -15.82
C GLU A 132 10.97 -1.25 -14.91
N THR A 133 11.60 -1.08 -13.75
CA THR A 133 11.60 -2.11 -12.72
C THR A 133 10.41 -1.91 -11.81
N ILE A 134 9.65 -2.97 -11.59
CA ILE A 134 8.54 -3.01 -10.64
C ILE A 134 8.81 -4.01 -9.53
N SER A 135 8.38 -3.70 -8.33
CA SER A 135 8.44 -4.60 -7.18
C SER A 135 7.03 -4.91 -6.68
N ILE A 136 6.84 -6.17 -6.30
CA ILE A 136 5.60 -6.70 -5.76
C ILE A 136 5.94 -7.38 -4.44
N ASP A 137 5.39 -6.82 -3.36
CA ASP A 137 5.59 -7.32 -2.01
C ASP A 137 4.44 -8.26 -1.65
N ILE A 138 4.77 -9.44 -1.17
CA ILE A 138 3.80 -10.48 -0.80
C ILE A 138 4.04 -10.85 0.66
N ALA A 139 3.01 -10.70 1.47
CA ALA A 139 2.97 -11.17 2.86
C ALA A 139 1.88 -12.23 3.04
N THR A 140 1.93 -12.95 4.15
CA THR A 140 0.87 -13.88 4.58
C THR A 140 0.55 -13.69 6.05
N GLY A 141 -0.61 -14.19 6.46
CA GLY A 141 -0.96 -14.32 7.86
C GLY A 141 -1.68 -13.15 8.50
N ASP A 142 -1.45 -11.91 8.05
CA ASP A 142 -2.11 -10.73 8.64
C ASP A 142 -3.65 -10.90 8.66
N PRO A 143 -4.31 -10.67 9.81
CA PRO A 143 -5.76 -10.80 9.92
C PRO A 143 -6.46 -9.65 9.19
N ILE A 144 -7.50 -9.97 8.42
CA ILE A 144 -8.40 -8.97 7.84
C ILE A 144 -9.71 -8.98 8.62
N THR A 145 -10.14 -7.86 9.17
CA THR A 145 -11.31 -7.77 10.05
C THR A 145 -12.39 -6.87 9.47
N PRO A 146 -13.63 -7.36 9.24
CA PRO A 146 -14.07 -8.74 9.44
C PRO A 146 -13.62 -9.69 8.33
N SER A 147 -13.39 -9.18 7.12
CA SER A 147 -12.93 -9.90 5.93
C SER A 147 -12.48 -8.93 4.85
N ASP A 148 -11.84 -9.46 3.80
CA ASP A 148 -11.58 -8.69 2.59
C ASP A 148 -12.88 -8.23 1.91
N VAL A 149 -12.76 -7.15 1.13
CA VAL A 149 -13.86 -6.54 0.39
C VAL A 149 -13.66 -6.65 -1.11
N ASP A 150 -14.75 -6.66 -1.87
CA ASP A 150 -14.69 -6.56 -3.32
C ASP A 150 -14.21 -5.16 -3.73
N TYR A 151 -13.22 -5.12 -4.61
CA TYR A 151 -12.58 -3.90 -5.06
C TYR A 151 -12.50 -3.83 -6.58
N LYS A 152 -13.03 -2.75 -7.14
CA LYS A 152 -12.97 -2.45 -8.57
C LYS A 152 -11.76 -1.56 -8.85
N TYR A 153 -10.66 -2.16 -9.26
CA TYR A 153 -9.46 -1.45 -9.64
C TYR A 153 -9.62 -0.83 -11.03
N LYS A 154 -9.42 0.45 -11.16
CA LYS A 154 -9.41 1.16 -12.45
C LYS A 154 -7.97 1.39 -12.90
N CYS A 155 -7.60 0.83 -14.04
CA CYS A 155 -6.30 1.06 -14.66
C CYS A 155 -6.04 2.55 -14.87
N LEU A 156 -4.82 2.98 -14.57
CA LEU A 156 -4.48 4.40 -14.51
C LEU A 156 -4.56 5.12 -15.88
N LEU A 157 -4.03 4.49 -16.91
CA LEU A 157 -3.92 5.07 -18.25
C LEU A 157 -4.90 4.49 -19.26
N GLU A 158 -5.73 3.54 -18.85
CA GLU A 158 -6.68 2.85 -19.70
C GLU A 158 -8.08 2.86 -19.06
N ASN A 159 -9.11 2.74 -19.86
CA ASN A 159 -10.47 2.69 -19.35
C ASN A 159 -10.90 1.25 -19.07
N GLN A 160 -10.05 0.50 -18.35
CA GLN A 160 -10.29 -0.89 -17.95
C GLN A 160 -10.49 -0.97 -16.45
N ILE A 161 -11.46 -1.77 -16.03
CA ILE A 161 -11.75 -2.08 -14.63
C ILE A 161 -11.45 -3.56 -14.42
N LEU A 162 -10.75 -3.86 -13.34
CA LEU A 162 -10.39 -5.21 -12.92
C LEU A 162 -11.00 -5.47 -11.54
N ASP A 163 -11.48 -6.68 -11.31
CA ASP A 163 -12.07 -7.07 -10.03
C ASP A 163 -11.02 -7.78 -9.17
N PHE A 164 -10.87 -7.33 -7.93
CA PHE A 164 -9.96 -7.89 -6.95
C PHE A 164 -10.61 -7.96 -5.56
N LYS A 165 -9.94 -8.64 -4.64
CA LYS A 165 -10.15 -8.53 -3.22
C LYS A 165 -9.17 -7.50 -2.64
N ALA A 166 -9.61 -6.74 -1.62
CA ALA A 166 -8.79 -5.73 -0.98
C ALA A 166 -9.05 -5.65 0.52
N TYR A 167 -8.14 -5.04 1.25
CA TYR A 167 -8.35 -4.64 2.63
C TYR A 167 -9.45 -3.59 2.73
N ASN A 168 -10.25 -3.67 3.79
CA ASN A 168 -11.09 -2.56 4.23
C ASN A 168 -10.25 -1.50 4.94
N PHE A 169 -10.81 -0.30 5.13
CA PHE A 169 -10.09 0.80 5.77
C PHE A 169 -9.74 0.50 7.23
N GLU A 170 -10.61 -0.19 7.96
CA GLU A 170 -10.40 -0.52 9.37
C GLU A 170 -9.16 -1.38 9.56
N THR A 171 -8.95 -2.39 8.70
CA THR A 171 -7.74 -3.21 8.72
C THR A 171 -6.49 -2.38 8.37
N ILE A 172 -6.58 -1.50 7.35
CA ILE A 172 -5.46 -0.60 6.99
C ILE A 172 -5.09 0.31 8.16
N ILE A 173 -6.08 0.92 8.81
CA ILE A 173 -5.86 1.81 9.95
C ILE A 173 -5.24 1.03 11.11
N ALA A 174 -5.76 -0.16 11.41
CA ALA A 174 -5.27 -1.02 12.49
C ALA A 174 -3.80 -1.40 12.32
N GLU A 175 -3.39 -1.87 11.13
CA GLU A 175 -1.99 -2.21 10.84
C GLU A 175 -1.06 -1.01 11.00
N LYS A 176 -1.45 0.15 10.47
CA LYS A 176 -0.64 1.37 10.54
C LYS A 176 -0.52 1.90 11.96
N LEU A 177 -1.62 1.92 12.70
CA LEU A 177 -1.62 2.35 14.09
C LEU A 177 -0.77 1.44 14.96
N GLN A 178 -0.92 0.11 14.81
CA GLN A 178 -0.09 -0.85 15.52
C GLN A 178 1.40 -0.65 15.20
N THR A 179 1.75 -0.45 13.93
CA THR A 179 3.15 -0.18 13.52
C THR A 179 3.68 1.13 14.14
N ILE A 180 2.86 2.17 14.22
CA ILE A 180 3.23 3.45 14.85
C ILE A 180 3.51 3.24 16.34
N LEU A 181 2.64 2.51 17.03
CA LEU A 181 2.81 2.25 18.48
C LEU A 181 4.01 1.33 18.74
N ALA A 182 4.17 0.25 17.99
CA ALA A 182 5.27 -0.69 18.17
C ALA A 182 6.65 -0.06 17.97
N ARG A 183 6.78 0.88 17.03
CA ARG A 183 8.04 1.56 16.72
C ARG A 183 8.28 2.83 17.55
N GLY A 184 7.23 3.46 18.04
CA GLY A 184 7.32 4.69 18.84
C GLY A 184 8.23 5.74 18.21
N ILE A 185 9.14 6.31 18.99
CA ILE A 185 10.13 7.33 18.55
C ILE A 185 11.18 6.79 17.56
N LEU A 186 11.32 5.49 17.42
CA LEU A 186 12.21 4.87 16.42
C LEU A 186 11.55 4.75 15.04
N ASN A 187 10.31 5.17 14.92
CA ASN A 187 9.56 5.04 13.68
C ASN A 187 10.03 6.03 12.60
N SER A 188 10.76 5.53 11.62
CA SER A 188 11.14 6.30 10.43
C SER A 188 10.08 6.25 9.31
N ARG A 189 8.98 5.51 9.49
CA ARG A 189 7.94 5.27 8.49
C ARG A 189 6.85 6.35 8.53
N LEU A 190 7.22 7.58 8.20
CA LEU A 190 6.32 8.73 8.23
C LEU A 190 5.13 8.60 7.26
N LYS A 191 5.20 7.66 6.31
CA LYS A 191 4.09 7.32 5.42
C LYS A 191 2.85 6.87 6.20
N ASP A 192 3.01 6.13 7.31
CA ASP A 192 1.88 5.61 8.09
C ASP A 192 1.12 6.72 8.81
N TYR A 193 1.83 7.73 9.32
CA TYR A 193 1.22 8.94 9.89
C TYR A 193 0.40 9.71 8.84
N TYR A 194 0.97 9.89 7.65
CA TYR A 194 0.28 10.55 6.55
C TYR A 194 -0.93 9.76 6.07
N ASP A 195 -0.80 8.44 5.95
CA ASP A 195 -1.86 7.57 5.48
C ASP A 195 -3.08 7.62 6.42
N LEU A 196 -2.88 7.60 7.75
CA LEU A 196 -3.96 7.78 8.72
C LEU A 196 -4.62 9.16 8.60
N TYR A 197 -3.82 10.22 8.46
CA TYR A 197 -4.32 11.58 8.26
C TYR A 197 -5.19 11.69 6.99
N ILE A 198 -4.73 11.18 5.86
CA ILE A 198 -5.43 11.34 4.59
C ILE A 198 -6.69 10.46 4.51
N ILE A 199 -6.69 9.27 5.12
CA ILE A 199 -7.89 8.44 5.27
C ILE A 199 -8.91 9.20 6.12
N HIS A 200 -8.50 9.75 7.26
CA HIS A 200 -9.38 10.55 8.11
C HIS A 200 -9.98 11.73 7.36
N LYS A 201 -9.18 12.44 6.59
CA LYS A 201 -9.61 13.63 5.86
C LYS A 201 -10.61 13.33 4.73
N LEU A 202 -10.47 12.20 4.04
CA LEU A 202 -11.21 11.92 2.82
C LEU A 202 -12.26 10.82 2.94
N ARG A 203 -12.13 9.90 3.92
CA ARG A 203 -12.93 8.67 3.97
C ARG A 203 -13.43 8.31 5.37
N TRP A 204 -13.29 9.21 6.34
CA TRP A 204 -13.65 8.89 7.72
C TRP A 204 -15.11 8.48 7.92
N ASN A 205 -16.00 9.01 7.12
CA ASN A 205 -17.42 8.66 7.13
C ASN A 205 -17.72 7.21 6.70
N GLU A 206 -16.75 6.51 6.13
CA GLU A 206 -16.87 5.11 5.74
C GLU A 206 -16.39 4.14 6.84
N ILE A 207 -15.79 4.66 7.92
CA ILE A 207 -15.19 3.87 9.00
C ILE A 207 -16.25 3.43 10.02
N ASN A 208 -16.30 2.12 10.28
CA ASN A 208 -17.09 1.56 11.36
C ASN A 208 -16.22 1.41 12.62
N SER A 209 -16.58 2.14 13.68
CA SER A 209 -15.80 2.17 14.92
C SER A 209 -15.67 0.82 15.61
N GLU A 210 -16.72 -0.01 15.59
CA GLU A 210 -16.68 -1.34 16.21
C GLU A 210 -15.81 -2.33 15.41
N ILE A 211 -15.85 -2.22 14.09
CA ILE A 211 -14.94 -3.00 13.23
C ILE A 211 -13.49 -2.54 13.44
N LEU A 212 -13.25 -1.22 13.51
CA LEU A 212 -11.93 -0.65 13.76
C LEU A 212 -11.33 -1.14 15.09
N LYS A 213 -12.11 -1.12 16.18
CA LYS A 213 -11.67 -1.68 17.48
C LYS A 213 -11.23 -3.13 17.35
N ARG A 214 -12.09 -3.98 16.74
CA ARG A 214 -11.78 -5.40 16.54
C ARG A 214 -10.57 -5.60 15.63
N ALA A 215 -10.46 -4.83 14.55
CA ALA A 215 -9.32 -4.90 13.64
C ALA A 215 -8.00 -4.57 14.37
N PHE A 216 -8.01 -3.55 15.22
CA PHE A 216 -6.84 -3.19 16.02
C PHE A 216 -6.45 -4.28 17.01
N ILE A 217 -7.42 -4.84 17.74
CA ILE A 217 -7.18 -5.93 18.68
C ILE A 217 -6.60 -7.15 17.94
N ASN A 218 -7.25 -7.62 16.87
CA ASN A 218 -6.80 -8.77 16.10
C ASN A 218 -5.40 -8.57 15.53
N THR A 219 -5.10 -7.36 15.03
CA THR A 219 -3.75 -7.01 14.52
C THR A 219 -2.72 -7.05 15.64
N CYS A 220 -3.03 -6.51 16.82
CA CYS A 220 -2.13 -6.52 17.96
C CYS A 220 -1.88 -7.94 18.47
N GLU A 221 -2.92 -8.77 18.60
CA GLU A 221 -2.82 -10.17 18.99
C GLU A 221 -1.93 -10.96 18.01
N TYR A 222 -2.19 -10.84 16.72
CA TYR A 222 -1.38 -11.51 15.69
C TYR A 222 0.10 -11.12 15.76
N ARG A 223 0.37 -9.85 16.05
CA ARG A 223 1.72 -9.29 16.15
C ARG A 223 2.34 -9.38 17.55
N ASN A 224 1.73 -10.18 18.44
CA ASN A 224 2.18 -10.37 19.82
C ASN A 224 2.43 -9.03 20.57
N THR A 225 1.59 -8.04 20.31
CA THR A 225 1.61 -6.74 20.97
C THR A 225 0.26 -6.52 21.67
N ILE A 226 0.30 -6.01 22.90
CA ILE A 226 -0.91 -5.66 23.63
C ILE A 226 -0.71 -4.24 24.16
N TYR A 227 -1.69 -3.38 23.97
CA TYR A 227 -1.66 -2.01 24.48
C TYR A 227 -2.91 -1.76 25.32
N ASN A 228 -2.72 -1.23 26.52
CA ASN A 228 -3.79 -0.56 27.22
C ASN A 228 -3.84 0.92 26.79
N LYS A 229 -4.90 1.63 27.20
CA LYS A 229 -5.12 3.04 26.85
C LYS A 229 -3.92 3.92 27.28
N GLU A 230 -3.47 3.77 28.51
CA GLU A 230 -2.43 4.61 29.08
C GLU A 230 -1.10 4.44 28.32
N GLU A 231 -0.68 3.22 28.08
CA GLU A 231 0.54 2.89 27.32
C GLU A 231 0.48 3.48 25.90
N ALA A 232 -0.63 3.29 25.18
CA ALA A 232 -0.76 3.79 23.82
C ALA A 232 -0.65 5.32 23.77
N PHE A 233 -1.27 6.03 24.72
CA PHE A 233 -1.19 7.49 24.79
C PHE A 233 0.18 8.00 25.24
N GLN A 234 0.88 7.30 26.13
CA GLN A 234 2.25 7.62 26.52
C GLN A 234 3.22 7.49 25.35
N ILE A 235 3.08 6.42 24.54
CA ILE A 235 3.87 6.25 23.31
C ILE A 235 3.60 7.42 22.35
N LEU A 236 2.33 7.75 22.12
CA LEU A 236 1.98 8.86 21.22
C LEU A 236 2.55 10.19 21.73
N GLU A 237 2.46 10.47 23.02
CA GLU A 237 3.02 11.69 23.62
C GLU A 237 4.54 11.77 23.43
N SER A 238 5.24 10.66 23.61
CA SER A 238 6.69 10.58 23.36
C SER A 238 7.02 10.90 21.89
N VAL A 239 6.23 10.39 20.95
CA VAL A 239 6.38 10.67 19.51
C VAL A 239 6.10 12.15 19.21
N MET A 240 5.08 12.75 19.83
CA MET A 240 4.70 14.15 19.61
C MET A 240 5.76 15.14 20.12
N THR A 241 6.45 14.79 21.19
CA THR A 241 7.45 15.66 21.86
C THR A 241 8.87 15.45 21.34
N ASP A 242 9.13 14.37 20.58
CA ASP A 242 10.46 14.09 20.05
C ASP A 242 10.83 15.03 18.90
N ASN A 243 11.96 15.75 19.05
CA ASN A 243 12.45 16.70 18.06
C ASN A 243 12.87 16.04 16.73
N LYS A 244 13.31 14.77 16.76
CA LYS A 244 13.74 14.05 15.55
C LYS A 244 12.56 13.73 14.64
N MET A 245 11.38 13.45 15.22
CA MET A 245 10.16 13.17 14.47
C MET A 245 9.76 14.32 13.55
N ASN A 246 9.88 15.56 14.02
CA ASN A 246 9.64 16.74 13.18
C ASN A 246 10.65 16.85 12.02
N SER A 247 11.91 16.50 12.24
CA SER A 247 12.93 16.48 11.21
C SER A 247 12.65 15.36 10.18
N PHE A 248 12.26 14.16 10.63
CA PHE A 248 11.87 13.06 9.77
C PHE A 248 10.63 13.44 8.94
N TRP A 249 9.64 14.09 9.53
CA TRP A 249 8.46 14.59 8.82
C TRP A 249 8.83 15.60 7.73
N THR A 250 9.70 16.55 8.03
CA THR A 250 10.18 17.53 7.06
C THR A 250 10.87 16.85 5.87
N ASN A 251 11.72 15.86 6.14
CA ASN A 251 12.38 15.08 5.09
C ASN A 251 11.36 14.27 4.26
N TYR A 252 10.36 13.69 4.91
CA TYR A 252 9.29 12.95 4.23
C TYR A 252 8.48 13.87 3.30
N LYS A 253 8.07 15.05 3.76
CA LYS A 253 7.38 16.07 2.94
C LYS A 253 8.20 16.49 1.72
N ASN A 254 9.49 16.77 1.92
CA ASN A 254 10.38 17.20 0.83
C ASN A 254 10.48 16.16 -0.28
N LYS A 255 10.45 14.88 0.06
CA LYS A 255 10.47 13.75 -0.88
C LYS A 255 9.11 13.45 -1.51
N ASN A 256 8.01 13.85 -0.85
CA ASN A 256 6.64 13.48 -1.21
C ASN A 256 5.75 14.72 -1.35
N LYS A 257 5.80 15.36 -2.52
CA LYS A 257 5.08 16.62 -2.78
C LYS A 257 3.57 16.54 -2.55
N PHE A 258 2.99 15.35 -2.65
CA PHE A 258 1.55 15.14 -2.38
C PHE A 258 1.16 15.41 -0.92
N VAL A 259 2.10 15.41 0.01
CA VAL A 259 1.86 15.73 1.42
C VAL A 259 1.47 17.20 1.61
N GLY A 260 1.93 18.09 0.71
CA GLY A 260 1.61 19.52 0.75
C GLY A 260 2.09 20.19 2.06
N ASP A 261 1.23 21.04 2.65
CA ASP A 261 1.56 21.80 3.84
C ASP A 261 1.18 21.13 5.16
N VAL A 262 0.79 19.85 5.12
CA VAL A 262 0.40 19.10 6.32
C VAL A 262 1.52 19.11 7.35
N LYS A 263 1.19 19.50 8.58
CA LYS A 263 2.12 19.52 9.73
C LYS A 263 2.10 18.16 10.42
N PHE A 264 3.21 17.77 11.03
CA PHE A 264 3.30 16.52 11.79
C PHE A 264 2.24 16.46 12.90
N LYS A 265 2.02 17.59 13.58
CA LYS A 265 0.98 17.71 14.61
C LYS A 265 -0.41 17.31 14.09
N GLU A 266 -0.79 17.69 12.89
CA GLU A 266 -2.11 17.32 12.33
C GLU A 266 -2.26 15.81 12.17
N THR A 267 -1.17 15.10 11.84
CA THR A 267 -1.19 13.65 11.74
C THR A 267 -1.28 12.97 13.09
N THR A 268 -0.59 13.48 14.09
CA THR A 268 -0.65 12.95 15.47
C THR A 268 -1.98 13.27 16.16
N ASP A 269 -2.61 14.41 15.85
CA ASP A 269 -3.97 14.73 16.33
C ASP A 269 -4.99 13.70 15.80
N VAL A 270 -4.86 13.26 14.55
CA VAL A 270 -5.69 12.17 13.99
C VAL A 270 -5.42 10.84 14.70
N ILE A 271 -4.15 10.50 14.96
CA ILE A 271 -3.81 9.26 15.69
C ILE A 271 -4.45 9.29 17.09
N LYS A 272 -4.39 10.42 17.79
CA LYS A 272 -5.04 10.59 19.07
C LYS A 272 -6.55 10.33 18.99
N LEU A 273 -7.22 10.88 17.98
CA LEU A 273 -8.65 10.65 17.76
C LEU A 273 -8.94 9.16 17.51
N VAL A 274 -8.12 8.47 16.72
CA VAL A 274 -8.28 7.03 16.46
C VAL A 274 -8.12 6.23 17.76
N LEU A 275 -7.13 6.54 18.58
CA LEU A 275 -6.93 5.92 19.90
C LEU A 275 -8.11 6.17 20.85
N ASP A 276 -8.66 7.39 20.86
CA ASP A 276 -9.86 7.71 21.66
C ASP A 276 -11.06 6.85 21.25
N ILE A 277 -11.21 6.55 19.96
CA ILE A 277 -12.26 5.66 19.47
C ILE A 277 -12.03 4.21 19.89
N ILE A 278 -10.79 3.71 19.71
CA ILE A 278 -10.43 2.31 20.04
C ILE A 278 -10.61 2.03 21.53
N PHE A 279 -10.18 2.95 22.39
CA PHE A 279 -10.23 2.79 23.85
C PHE A 279 -11.46 3.44 24.53
N LYS A 280 -12.44 3.85 23.73
CA LYS A 280 -13.73 4.30 24.26
C LYS A 280 -14.49 3.07 24.80
N ASN A 281 -14.89 3.14 26.08
CA ASN A 281 -15.75 2.14 26.75
C ASN A 281 -17.11 2.07 26.09
#